data_b1caa7e1eda90825735debfd82ac8d12
#
_entry.id   b1caa7e1eda90825735debfd82ac8d12
#
_cell.length_a   1.000
_cell.length_b   1.000
_cell.length_c   1.000
_cell.angle_alpha   90.00
_cell.angle_beta   90.00
_cell.angle_gamma   90.00
#
_symmetry.space_group_name_H-M   'P 1'
#
loop_
_entity.id
_entity.type
_entity.pdbx_description
1 polymer ?
#
loop_
_entity_poly.entity_id
_entity_poly.type
_entity_poly.pdbx_seq_one_letter_code
_entity_poly.pdbx_strand_id
1 'polypeptide(L)'
;MGKSLTRKIIESHYVSGSMKAGEEVFIKVDQTLTHDINAVMTYLAFEAIGLDRIRTECSVSYLDHNLLYVDHKTPDDHIYLQSAAERFGVHVSRPGNGICHAVQVSRFGAPGKVSMGGDSHTPHGGSIGMDVATAMTGVPMRLKMPRVIKVNLTGALKPGVNAKEVILEMLRRVTIKGGLGNVYEYAGPGAATLEVPQRATITNMGAELGATTSIFPADEQVRKFMKSQGREDEYRELLPDEDAEYDEVVDLDLSSLQPLVACPHQPDNVKPLSEVEKLPVQQVFIGSCTNASYADIAKAADRKSTRL
;
A
#
# COMPACT_ATOMS: atom_id res chain seq x y z
N MET A 1 16.16 17.37 17.24
CA MET A 1 16.17 16.17 16.39
C MET A 1 14.88 16.19 15.61
N GLY A 2 14.99 16.33 14.30
CA GLY A 2 13.83 16.33 13.41
C GLY A 2 13.24 14.92 13.28
N LYS A 3 11.97 14.87 12.96
CA LYS A 3 11.19 13.62 12.90
C LYS A 3 10.95 13.19 11.47
N SER A 4 11.17 11.91 11.19
CA SER A 4 10.71 11.28 9.96
C SER A 4 9.17 11.29 9.90
N LEU A 5 8.63 11.14 8.71
CA LEU A 5 7.18 11.05 8.49
C LEU A 5 6.57 9.88 9.27
N THR A 6 7.21 8.71 9.22
CA THR A 6 6.83 7.52 9.97
C THR A 6 6.73 7.82 11.47
N ARG A 7 7.75 8.50 12.02
CA ARG A 7 7.76 8.84 13.43
C ARG A 7 6.65 9.81 13.81
N LYS A 8 6.37 10.81 12.98
CA LYS A 8 5.24 11.74 13.19
C LYS A 8 3.90 11.01 13.24
N ILE A 9 3.68 10.06 12.31
CA ILE A 9 2.44 9.28 12.26
C ILE A 9 2.30 8.39 13.50
N ILE A 10 3.35 7.63 13.86
CA ILE A 10 3.30 6.76 15.04
C ILE A 10 3.11 7.58 16.31
N GLU A 11 3.81 8.70 16.49
CA GLU A 11 3.67 9.56 17.68
C GLU A 11 2.26 10.15 17.82
N SER A 12 1.63 10.53 16.69
CA SER A 12 0.25 11.07 16.73
C SER A 12 -0.81 10.02 17.11
N HIS A 13 -0.47 8.74 17.02
CA HIS A 13 -1.33 7.60 17.37
C HIS A 13 -0.82 6.83 18.61
N TYR A 14 0.23 7.33 19.24
CA TYR A 14 0.87 6.67 20.37
C TYR A 14 -0.07 6.58 21.57
N VAL A 15 -0.13 5.40 22.18
CA VAL A 15 -0.89 5.14 23.42
C VAL A 15 0.06 4.76 24.56
N SER A 16 0.97 3.82 24.32
CA SER A 16 1.93 3.36 25.33
C SER A 16 3.08 2.58 24.68
N GLY A 17 4.08 2.21 25.48
CA GLY A 17 5.23 1.44 25.02
C GLY A 17 6.45 2.29 24.72
N SER A 18 7.33 1.82 23.83
CA SER A 18 8.60 2.45 23.51
C SER A 18 8.65 2.89 22.05
N MET A 19 9.23 4.07 21.82
CA MET A 19 9.51 4.60 20.48
C MET A 19 10.90 4.19 19.96
N LYS A 20 11.55 3.21 20.58
CA LYS A 20 12.85 2.70 20.16
C LYS A 20 12.68 1.51 19.24
N ALA A 21 13.39 1.52 18.11
CA ALA A 21 13.33 0.46 17.12
C ALA A 21 13.51 -0.94 17.73
N GLY A 22 12.66 -1.88 17.36
CA GLY A 22 12.61 -3.25 17.87
C GLY A 22 11.84 -3.45 19.18
N GLU A 23 11.52 -2.39 19.92
CA GLU A 23 10.71 -2.46 21.14
C GLU A 23 9.22 -2.36 20.84
N GLU A 24 8.37 -2.75 21.80
CA GLU A 24 6.93 -2.75 21.62
C GLU A 24 6.35 -1.36 21.78
N VAL A 25 5.48 -0.97 20.84
CA VAL A 25 4.68 0.25 20.90
C VAL A 25 3.23 -0.09 20.65
N PHE A 26 2.33 0.60 21.33
CA PHE A 26 0.88 0.47 21.16
C PHE A 26 0.35 1.75 20.52
N ILE A 27 -0.36 1.61 19.42
CA ILE A 27 -0.91 2.73 18.65
C ILE A 27 -2.40 2.57 18.40
N LYS A 28 -3.10 3.70 18.29
CA LYS A 28 -4.49 3.75 17.82
C LYS A 28 -4.53 3.46 16.32
N VAL A 29 -5.58 2.76 15.87
CA VAL A 29 -5.91 2.54 14.47
C VAL A 29 -7.15 3.35 14.10
N ASP A 30 -7.09 4.10 13.01
CA ASP A 30 -8.22 4.90 12.54
C ASP A 30 -9.10 4.12 11.56
N GLN A 31 -8.49 3.36 10.67
CA GLN A 31 -9.20 2.72 9.58
C GLN A 31 -8.84 1.24 9.47
N THR A 32 -9.81 0.43 9.02
CA THR A 32 -9.53 -0.95 8.66
C THR A 32 -10.09 -1.28 7.28
N LEU A 33 -9.43 -2.23 6.61
CA LEU A 33 -9.91 -2.82 5.37
C LEU A 33 -9.87 -4.35 5.43
N THR A 34 -10.90 -4.97 4.88
CA THR A 34 -10.99 -6.41 4.67
C THR A 34 -11.43 -6.67 3.23
N HIS A 35 -11.15 -7.85 2.72
CA HIS A 35 -11.69 -8.31 1.43
C HIS A 35 -12.30 -9.72 1.58
N ASP A 36 -13.07 -10.15 0.61
CA ASP A 36 -13.90 -11.34 0.67
C ASP A 36 -13.16 -12.66 0.96
N ILE A 37 -11.85 -12.75 0.70
CA ILE A 37 -11.09 -13.96 1.06
C ILE A 37 -10.85 -14.06 2.58
N ASN A 38 -10.65 -12.94 3.29
CA ASN A 38 -10.29 -12.94 4.72
C ASN A 38 -11.40 -12.39 5.64
N ALA A 39 -12.37 -11.69 5.10
CA ALA A 39 -13.35 -10.96 5.89
C ALA A 39 -14.29 -11.89 6.69
N VAL A 40 -14.65 -13.06 6.16
CA VAL A 40 -15.51 -14.02 6.89
C VAL A 40 -14.89 -14.37 8.23
N MET A 41 -13.62 -14.77 8.25
CA MET A 41 -12.92 -15.10 9.50
C MET A 41 -12.78 -13.88 10.41
N THR A 42 -12.53 -12.70 9.84
CA THR A 42 -12.45 -11.46 10.58
C THR A 42 -13.77 -11.14 11.30
N TYR A 43 -14.90 -11.24 10.61
CA TYR A 43 -16.21 -10.93 11.22
C TYR A 43 -16.67 -12.01 12.20
N LEU A 44 -16.39 -13.29 11.95
CA LEU A 44 -16.64 -14.34 12.95
C LEU A 44 -15.83 -14.11 14.24
N ALA A 45 -14.56 -13.71 14.11
CA ALA A 45 -13.74 -13.34 15.27
C ALA A 45 -14.31 -12.09 15.98
N PHE A 46 -14.75 -11.08 15.23
CA PHE A 46 -15.37 -9.88 15.79
C PHE A 46 -16.71 -10.18 16.49
N GLU A 47 -17.52 -11.07 15.94
CA GLU A 47 -18.74 -11.58 16.60
C GLU A 47 -18.42 -12.28 17.93
N ALA A 48 -17.38 -13.12 17.95
CA ALA A 48 -16.96 -13.83 19.16
C ALA A 48 -16.47 -12.87 20.26
N ILE A 49 -15.94 -11.69 19.90
CA ILE A 49 -15.59 -10.62 20.86
C ILE A 49 -16.85 -10.01 21.51
N GLY A 50 -17.99 -10.07 20.85
CA GLY A 50 -19.29 -9.65 21.40
C GLY A 50 -19.55 -8.13 21.36
N LEU A 51 -18.90 -7.40 20.49
CA LEU A 51 -19.18 -5.98 20.24
C LEU A 51 -20.31 -5.81 19.21
N ASP A 52 -21.18 -4.84 19.44
CA ASP A 52 -22.29 -4.55 18.53
C ASP A 52 -21.88 -3.73 17.30
N ARG A 53 -20.80 -2.96 17.40
CA ARG A 53 -20.30 -2.06 16.34
C ARG A 53 -18.79 -1.90 16.40
N ILE A 54 -18.21 -1.60 15.24
CA ILE A 54 -16.80 -1.18 15.14
C ILE A 54 -16.56 0.11 15.94
N ARG A 55 -15.31 0.32 16.36
CA ARG A 55 -14.86 1.52 17.10
C ARG A 55 -13.76 2.29 16.39
N THR A 56 -13.38 1.86 15.21
CA THR A 56 -12.53 2.63 14.28
C THR A 56 -13.33 3.75 13.63
N GLU A 57 -12.65 4.78 13.15
CA GLU A 57 -13.31 5.90 12.45
C GLU A 57 -13.98 5.43 11.15
N CYS A 58 -13.32 4.50 10.45
CA CYS A 58 -13.82 3.92 9.20
C CYS A 58 -13.33 2.48 9.05
N SER A 59 -14.23 1.58 8.71
CA SER A 59 -13.89 0.21 8.29
C SER A 59 -14.60 -0.09 6.98
N VAL A 60 -13.89 -0.72 6.05
CA VAL A 60 -14.43 -1.04 4.73
C VAL A 60 -14.23 -2.53 4.43
N SER A 61 -15.29 -3.18 4.00
CA SER A 61 -15.28 -4.56 3.49
C SER A 61 -15.43 -4.56 1.98
N TYR A 62 -14.49 -5.17 1.29
CA TYR A 62 -14.43 -5.23 -0.16
C TYR A 62 -14.83 -6.61 -0.66
N LEU A 63 -15.74 -6.65 -1.64
CA LEU A 63 -16.13 -7.87 -2.36
C LEU A 63 -15.49 -7.80 -3.75
N ASP A 64 -14.21 -8.10 -3.85
CA ASP A 64 -13.41 -7.74 -5.02
C ASP A 64 -12.43 -8.81 -5.51
N HIS A 65 -12.13 -9.84 -4.73
CA HIS A 65 -11.21 -10.92 -5.11
C HIS A 65 -11.92 -12.12 -5.73
N ASN A 66 -13.07 -12.55 -5.18
CA ASN A 66 -13.82 -13.72 -5.64
C ASN A 66 -15.03 -13.31 -6.50
N LEU A 67 -14.78 -12.64 -7.62
CA LEU A 67 -15.86 -12.16 -8.50
C LEU A 67 -16.42 -13.24 -9.44
N LEU A 68 -15.66 -14.28 -9.72
CA LEU A 68 -16.11 -15.42 -10.51
C LEU A 68 -16.54 -16.55 -9.57
N TYR A 69 -17.83 -16.78 -9.48
CA TYR A 69 -18.39 -17.82 -8.64
C TYR A 69 -18.25 -19.19 -9.31
N VAL A 70 -17.48 -20.07 -8.69
CA VAL A 70 -17.27 -21.46 -9.16
C VAL A 70 -18.11 -22.46 -8.36
N ASP A 71 -18.67 -22.06 -7.21
CA ASP A 71 -19.54 -22.83 -6.36
C ASP A 71 -20.51 -21.92 -5.58
N HIS A 72 -21.30 -22.50 -4.66
CA HIS A 72 -22.28 -21.76 -3.83
C HIS A 72 -21.64 -21.05 -2.61
N LYS A 73 -20.41 -21.40 -2.22
CA LYS A 73 -19.79 -20.87 -0.99
C LYS A 73 -19.49 -19.38 -1.10
N THR A 74 -18.88 -18.96 -2.20
CA THR A 74 -18.53 -17.56 -2.40
C THR A 74 -19.77 -16.63 -2.40
N PRO A 75 -20.89 -16.93 -3.08
CA PRO A 75 -22.12 -16.16 -2.93
C PRO A 75 -22.65 -16.10 -1.49
N ASP A 76 -22.62 -17.23 -0.75
CA ASP A 76 -23.04 -17.27 0.65
C ASP A 76 -22.13 -16.42 1.52
N ASP A 77 -20.81 -16.46 1.33
CA ASP A 77 -19.84 -15.59 2.01
C ASP A 77 -20.14 -14.11 1.72
N HIS A 78 -20.42 -13.74 0.47
CA HIS A 78 -20.77 -12.36 0.12
C HIS A 78 -22.07 -11.89 0.77
N ILE A 79 -23.09 -12.75 0.88
CA ILE A 79 -24.34 -12.45 1.60
C ILE A 79 -24.06 -12.22 3.09
N TYR A 80 -23.29 -13.13 3.71
CA TYR A 80 -22.87 -12.99 5.10
C TYR A 80 -22.10 -11.70 5.33
N LEU A 81 -21.11 -11.39 4.51
CA LEU A 81 -20.26 -10.20 4.66
C LEU A 81 -21.08 -8.91 4.54
N GLN A 82 -22.07 -8.85 3.66
CA GLN A 82 -22.94 -7.69 3.54
C GLN A 82 -23.79 -7.52 4.81
N SER A 83 -24.38 -8.60 5.32
CA SER A 83 -25.22 -8.56 6.54
C SER A 83 -24.40 -8.25 7.79
N ALA A 84 -23.22 -8.82 7.92
CA ALA A 84 -22.28 -8.54 9.03
C ALA A 84 -21.79 -7.09 8.99
N ALA A 85 -21.44 -6.58 7.81
CA ALA A 85 -21.02 -5.19 7.64
C ALA A 85 -22.12 -4.20 8.02
N GLU A 86 -23.37 -4.45 7.61
CA GLU A 86 -24.52 -3.64 7.99
C GLU A 86 -24.72 -3.65 9.52
N ARG A 87 -24.68 -4.84 10.13
CA ARG A 87 -24.82 -5.00 11.58
C ARG A 87 -23.76 -4.23 12.36
N PHE A 88 -22.49 -4.33 11.94
CA PHE A 88 -21.36 -3.74 12.67
C PHE A 88 -21.04 -2.30 12.26
N GLY A 89 -21.72 -1.73 11.25
CA GLY A 89 -21.50 -0.37 10.77
C GLY A 89 -20.27 -0.21 9.91
N VAL A 90 -19.93 -1.24 9.14
CA VAL A 90 -18.82 -1.26 8.18
C VAL A 90 -19.33 -0.88 6.79
N HIS A 91 -18.56 -0.10 6.05
CA HIS A 91 -18.88 0.20 4.65
C HIS A 91 -18.62 -1.02 3.76
N VAL A 92 -19.50 -1.26 2.79
CA VAL A 92 -19.32 -2.35 1.82
C VAL A 92 -19.02 -1.79 0.44
N SER A 93 -17.90 -2.20 -0.11
CA SER A 93 -17.59 -2.01 -1.52
C SER A 93 -18.04 -3.24 -2.30
N ARG A 94 -19.07 -3.07 -3.12
CA ARG A 94 -19.74 -4.17 -3.84
C ARG A 94 -18.89 -4.69 -5.02
N PRO A 95 -19.15 -5.93 -5.49
CA PRO A 95 -18.51 -6.49 -6.67
C PRO A 95 -18.55 -5.53 -7.87
N GLY A 96 -17.44 -5.41 -8.58
CA GLY A 96 -17.31 -4.55 -9.75
C GLY A 96 -16.94 -3.10 -9.47
N ASN A 97 -16.87 -2.67 -8.20
CA ASN A 97 -16.48 -1.30 -7.85
C ASN A 97 -14.96 -1.03 -8.01
N GLY A 98 -14.16 -2.07 -8.04
CA GLY A 98 -12.70 -2.02 -8.17
C GLY A 98 -11.98 -2.75 -7.04
N ILE A 99 -10.67 -2.93 -7.23
CA ILE A 99 -9.81 -3.60 -6.25
C ILE A 99 -9.68 -2.78 -4.96
N CYS A 100 -9.75 -3.45 -3.81
CA CYS A 100 -9.76 -2.84 -2.47
C CYS A 100 -8.70 -1.75 -2.28
N HIS A 101 -7.46 -2.00 -2.66
CA HIS A 101 -6.36 -1.06 -2.47
C HIS A 101 -6.54 0.24 -3.23
N ALA A 102 -6.94 0.17 -4.50
CA ALA A 102 -7.18 1.37 -5.32
C ALA A 102 -8.40 2.16 -4.83
N VAL A 103 -9.47 1.46 -4.45
CA VAL A 103 -10.67 2.09 -3.90
C VAL A 103 -10.39 2.70 -2.53
N GLN A 104 -9.62 2.01 -1.65
CA GLN A 104 -9.22 2.53 -0.35
C GLN A 104 -8.46 3.86 -0.49
N VAL A 105 -7.44 3.91 -1.34
CA VAL A 105 -6.66 5.13 -1.59
C VAL A 105 -7.51 6.25 -2.18
N SER A 106 -8.40 5.93 -3.12
CA SER A 106 -9.21 6.94 -3.81
C SER A 106 -10.35 7.50 -2.96
N ARG A 107 -10.94 6.68 -2.06
CA ARG A 107 -12.21 7.01 -1.39
C ARG A 107 -12.10 7.20 0.11
N PHE A 108 -11.16 6.55 0.79
CA PHE A 108 -11.10 6.49 2.25
C PHE A 108 -9.76 6.90 2.84
N GLY A 109 -8.65 6.60 2.17
CA GLY A 109 -7.32 6.94 2.66
C GLY A 109 -7.13 8.44 2.78
N ALA A 110 -6.56 8.90 3.90
CA ALA A 110 -6.26 10.30 4.13
C ALA A 110 -4.88 10.47 4.80
N PRO A 111 -4.16 11.58 4.51
CA PRO A 111 -2.85 11.83 5.11
C PRO A 111 -2.88 11.81 6.63
N GLY A 112 -1.90 11.11 7.23
CA GLY A 112 -1.74 11.03 8.68
C GLY A 112 -2.63 10.01 9.37
N LYS A 113 -3.48 9.29 8.67
CA LYS A 113 -4.28 8.20 9.23
C LYS A 113 -3.52 6.88 9.27
N VAL A 114 -3.74 6.11 10.33
CA VAL A 114 -3.27 4.72 10.44
C VAL A 114 -4.38 3.79 9.99
N SER A 115 -4.11 3.06 8.89
CA SER A 115 -5.02 2.05 8.35
C SER A 115 -4.42 0.66 8.47
N MET A 116 -5.22 -0.31 8.84
CA MET A 116 -4.84 -1.73 8.91
C MET A 116 -5.71 -2.59 8.00
N GLY A 117 -5.12 -3.60 7.41
CA GLY A 117 -5.83 -4.53 6.54
C GLY A 117 -5.34 -5.96 6.64
N GLY A 118 -6.20 -6.89 6.27
CA GLY A 118 -5.90 -8.33 6.28
C GLY A 118 -5.20 -8.84 5.01
N ASP A 119 -4.91 -7.97 4.06
CA ASP A 119 -4.27 -8.32 2.79
C ASP A 119 -2.77 -8.03 2.81
N SER A 120 -1.99 -8.86 2.10
CA SER A 120 -0.53 -8.69 2.00
C SER A 120 -0.12 -7.39 1.30
N HIS A 121 -0.94 -6.89 0.37
CA HIS A 121 -0.71 -5.62 -0.34
C HIS A 121 -1.39 -4.41 0.31
N THR A 122 -1.84 -4.53 1.56
CA THR A 122 -2.33 -3.39 2.36
C THR A 122 -1.37 -2.18 2.36
N PRO A 123 -0.03 -2.34 2.27
CA PRO A 123 0.90 -1.22 2.12
C PRO A 123 0.70 -0.33 0.88
N HIS A 124 -0.14 -0.71 -0.08
CA HIS A 124 -0.47 0.10 -1.26
C HIS A 124 -0.79 1.58 -0.94
N GLY A 125 -1.52 1.81 0.14
CA GLY A 125 -1.82 3.16 0.66
C GLY A 125 -0.97 3.58 1.87
N GLY A 126 0.17 2.93 2.13
CA GLY A 126 0.97 3.17 3.33
C GLY A 126 0.42 2.51 4.59
N SER A 127 -0.54 1.58 4.46
CA SER A 127 -1.19 0.88 5.57
C SER A 127 -0.37 -0.34 6.04
N ILE A 128 -0.80 -0.98 7.14
CA ILE A 128 -0.11 -2.11 7.77
C ILE A 128 -0.99 -3.35 7.68
N GLY A 129 -0.42 -4.51 7.31
CA GLY A 129 -1.10 -5.79 7.34
C GLY A 129 -1.07 -6.42 8.75
N MET A 130 -2.23 -6.60 9.38
CA MET A 130 -2.34 -7.17 10.73
C MET A 130 -3.75 -7.71 11.04
N ASP A 131 -3.96 -8.20 12.28
CA ASP A 131 -5.25 -8.66 12.78
C ASP A 131 -6.30 -7.54 12.81
N VAL A 132 -7.16 -7.57 11.82
CA VAL A 132 -8.18 -6.55 11.61
C VAL A 132 -9.31 -6.65 12.64
N ALA A 133 -9.70 -7.86 13.07
CA ALA A 133 -10.77 -8.03 14.04
C ALA A 133 -10.46 -7.30 15.36
N THR A 134 -9.23 -7.43 15.84
CA THR A 134 -8.76 -6.70 17.03
C THR A 134 -8.72 -5.19 16.78
N ALA A 135 -8.23 -4.74 15.62
CA ALA A 135 -8.21 -3.32 15.28
C ALA A 135 -9.61 -2.69 15.26
N MET A 136 -10.61 -3.40 14.74
CA MET A 136 -12.01 -2.95 14.70
C MET A 136 -12.63 -2.71 16.09
N THR A 137 -12.09 -3.32 17.14
CA THR A 137 -12.54 -3.07 18.53
C THR A 137 -12.13 -1.71 19.08
N GLY A 138 -11.22 -1.00 18.41
CA GLY A 138 -10.63 0.25 18.89
C GLY A 138 -9.58 0.08 20.01
N VAL A 139 -9.23 -1.15 20.34
CA VAL A 139 -8.11 -1.43 21.28
C VAL A 139 -6.79 -1.05 20.60
N PRO A 140 -5.87 -0.42 21.32
CA PRO A 140 -4.56 -0.08 20.76
C PRO A 140 -3.83 -1.32 20.24
N MET A 141 -3.35 -1.23 19.01
CA MET A 141 -2.65 -2.32 18.35
C MET A 141 -1.17 -2.33 18.73
N ARG A 142 -0.67 -3.51 19.04
CA ARG A 142 0.74 -3.74 19.35
C ARG A 142 1.56 -3.85 18.07
N LEU A 143 2.57 -3.02 17.96
CA LEU A 143 3.61 -3.10 16.93
C LEU A 143 4.98 -3.29 17.59
N LYS A 144 5.91 -3.89 16.86
CA LYS A 144 7.34 -3.62 17.11
C LYS A 144 7.69 -2.32 16.39
N MET A 145 8.20 -1.33 17.13
CA MET A 145 8.64 -0.07 16.54
C MET A 145 9.62 -0.35 15.40
N PRO A 146 9.29 -0.02 14.15
CA PRO A 146 10.13 -0.34 13.01
C PRO A 146 11.37 0.56 12.96
N ARG A 147 12.43 0.10 12.31
CA ARG A 147 13.47 0.98 11.79
C ARG A 147 12.90 1.77 10.61
N VAL A 148 13.33 3.01 10.44
CA VAL A 148 12.90 3.86 9.35
C VAL A 148 14.05 4.05 8.36
N ILE A 149 13.88 3.50 7.17
CA ILE A 149 14.85 3.58 6.08
C ILE A 149 14.39 4.65 5.10
N LYS A 150 15.18 5.70 4.94
CA LYS A 150 14.93 6.72 3.92
C LYS A 150 15.36 6.20 2.55
N VAL A 151 14.45 6.18 1.58
CA VAL A 151 14.80 6.04 0.17
C VAL A 151 14.82 7.45 -0.44
N ASN A 152 16.02 7.99 -0.58
CA ASN A 152 16.24 9.33 -1.10
C ASN A 152 16.19 9.32 -2.64
N LEU A 153 15.06 9.70 -3.19
CA LEU A 153 14.82 9.75 -4.63
C LEU A 153 15.31 11.08 -5.22
N THR A 154 16.16 11.00 -6.24
CA THR A 154 16.64 12.15 -7.01
C THR A 154 16.29 11.99 -8.49
N GLY A 155 16.42 13.06 -9.28
CA GLY A 155 16.10 13.01 -10.70
C GLY A 155 14.62 12.74 -11.01
N ALA A 156 14.32 12.25 -12.21
CA ALA A 156 12.99 11.88 -12.69
C ALA A 156 13.06 10.67 -13.62
N LEU A 157 11.97 9.91 -13.71
CA LEU A 157 11.86 8.75 -14.58
C LEU A 157 11.98 9.17 -16.05
N LYS A 158 12.77 8.44 -16.81
CA LYS A 158 12.92 8.62 -18.25
C LYS A 158 11.73 8.04 -19.02
N PRO A 159 11.47 8.49 -20.26
CA PRO A 159 10.51 7.84 -21.16
C PRO A 159 10.81 6.33 -21.30
N GLY A 160 9.76 5.51 -21.12
CA GLY A 160 9.88 4.05 -21.18
C GLY A 160 10.26 3.36 -19.86
N VAL A 161 10.53 4.14 -18.80
CA VAL A 161 10.75 3.66 -17.43
C VAL A 161 9.54 4.07 -16.58
N ASN A 162 9.04 3.19 -15.74
CA ASN A 162 7.86 3.42 -14.91
C ASN A 162 8.17 3.31 -13.42
N ALA A 163 7.22 3.58 -12.58
CA ALA A 163 7.38 3.47 -11.12
C ALA A 163 7.70 2.04 -10.66
N LYS A 164 7.30 1.03 -11.43
CA LYS A 164 7.63 -0.37 -11.11
C LYS A 164 9.14 -0.63 -11.12
N GLU A 165 9.90 0.02 -12.00
CA GLU A 165 11.35 -0.10 -12.00
C GLU A 165 12.00 0.42 -10.71
N VAL A 166 11.37 1.39 -10.03
CA VAL A 166 11.86 1.89 -8.73
C VAL A 166 11.86 0.77 -7.69
N ILE A 167 10.73 0.09 -7.56
CA ILE A 167 10.61 -0.98 -6.56
C ILE A 167 11.35 -2.26 -6.98
N LEU A 168 11.45 -2.56 -8.27
CA LEU A 168 12.28 -3.64 -8.77
C LEU A 168 13.75 -3.39 -8.46
N GLU A 169 14.25 -2.15 -8.61
CA GLU A 169 15.61 -1.79 -8.23
C GLU A 169 15.82 -1.92 -6.70
N MET A 170 14.82 -1.56 -5.90
CA MET A 170 14.89 -1.80 -4.46
C MET A 170 14.97 -3.30 -4.14
N LEU A 171 14.12 -4.13 -4.76
CA LEU A 171 14.19 -5.59 -4.61
C LEU A 171 15.55 -6.15 -5.00
N ARG A 172 16.15 -5.66 -6.10
CA ARG A 172 17.49 -6.05 -6.53
C ARG A 172 18.58 -5.73 -5.51
N ARG A 173 18.45 -4.60 -4.79
CA ARG A 173 19.43 -4.13 -3.79
C ARG A 173 19.27 -4.81 -2.43
N VAL A 174 18.04 -4.90 -1.93
CA VAL A 174 17.77 -5.31 -0.54
C VAL A 174 17.15 -6.69 -0.41
N THR A 175 16.76 -7.31 -1.51
CA THR A 175 16.10 -8.62 -1.62
C THR A 175 14.75 -8.72 -0.92
N ILE A 176 14.11 -9.89 -0.98
CA ILE A 176 12.83 -10.19 -0.32
C ILE A 176 12.91 -10.25 1.23
N LYS A 177 14.10 -10.16 1.80
CA LYS A 177 14.30 -10.22 3.27
C LYS A 177 14.72 -8.88 3.86
N GLY A 178 15.09 -7.91 3.04
CA GLY A 178 15.63 -6.63 3.51
C GLY A 178 14.61 -5.72 4.19
N GLY A 179 13.31 -6.00 4.02
CA GLY A 179 12.24 -5.19 4.61
C GLY A 179 11.81 -5.57 6.01
N LEU A 180 12.24 -6.73 6.54
CA LEU A 180 11.75 -7.22 7.83
C LEU A 180 12.03 -6.24 8.97
N GLY A 181 10.97 -5.78 9.65
CA GLY A 181 11.06 -4.82 10.74
C GLY A 181 11.39 -3.39 10.30
N ASN A 182 11.36 -3.10 9.00
CA ASN A 182 11.62 -1.79 8.43
C ASN A 182 10.36 -1.14 7.87
N VAL A 183 10.33 0.18 7.89
CA VAL A 183 9.46 1.03 7.07
C VAL A 183 10.33 1.74 6.05
N TYR A 184 9.98 1.66 4.78
CA TYR A 184 10.63 2.44 3.74
C TYR A 184 9.89 3.76 3.52
N GLU A 185 10.57 4.86 3.85
CA GLU A 185 10.08 6.22 3.68
C GLU A 185 10.72 6.82 2.43
N TYR A 186 9.95 6.89 1.35
CA TYR A 186 10.39 7.47 0.08
C TYR A 186 10.31 8.99 0.15
N ALA A 187 11.44 9.66 -0.02
CA ALA A 187 11.56 11.11 0.11
C ALA A 187 12.55 11.67 -0.93
N GLY A 188 12.80 12.97 -0.86
CA GLY A 188 13.72 13.66 -1.77
C GLY A 188 13.01 14.28 -2.99
N PRO A 189 13.73 15.07 -3.80
CA PRO A 189 13.14 15.83 -4.91
C PRO A 189 12.55 14.94 -6.01
N GLY A 190 13.06 13.73 -6.20
CA GLY A 190 12.50 12.75 -7.15
C GLY A 190 11.12 12.25 -6.73
N ALA A 191 10.82 12.17 -5.43
CA ALA A 191 9.50 11.77 -4.97
C ALA A 191 8.39 12.72 -5.42
N ALA A 192 8.67 14.02 -5.50
CA ALA A 192 7.74 15.04 -5.96
C ALA A 192 7.41 14.95 -7.47
N THR A 193 8.22 14.20 -8.24
CA THR A 193 7.96 13.95 -9.67
C THR A 193 6.99 12.79 -9.91
N LEU A 194 6.70 11.99 -8.88
CA LEU A 194 5.85 10.79 -8.97
C LEU A 194 4.40 11.14 -8.57
N GLU A 195 3.46 10.82 -9.42
CA GLU A 195 2.03 10.92 -9.13
C GLU A 195 1.58 9.82 -8.14
N VAL A 196 0.44 10.02 -7.45
CA VAL A 196 -0.06 9.06 -6.45
C VAL A 196 -0.22 7.63 -6.98
N PRO A 197 -0.76 7.36 -8.19
CA PRO A 197 -0.80 6.00 -8.71
C PRO A 197 0.59 5.34 -8.88
N GLN A 198 1.60 6.14 -9.24
CA GLN A 198 2.99 5.66 -9.34
C GLN A 198 3.58 5.34 -7.97
N ARG A 199 3.31 6.19 -6.97
CA ARG A 199 3.71 5.93 -5.57
C ARG A 199 3.03 4.68 -5.04
N ALA A 200 1.75 4.49 -5.35
CA ALA A 200 0.99 3.31 -4.96
C ALA A 200 1.57 2.02 -5.52
N THR A 201 2.06 2.02 -6.76
CA THR A 201 2.80 0.87 -7.33
C THR A 201 4.05 0.54 -6.51
N ILE A 202 4.81 1.56 -6.09
CA ILE A 202 6.03 1.37 -5.29
C ILE A 202 5.69 0.82 -3.91
N THR A 203 4.73 1.42 -3.21
CA THR A 203 4.34 1.00 -1.85
C THR A 203 3.65 -0.37 -1.85
N ASN A 204 2.88 -0.69 -2.87
CA ASN A 204 2.24 -1.99 -3.04
C ASN A 204 3.28 -3.12 -3.01
N MET A 205 4.33 -3.01 -3.81
CA MET A 205 5.41 -4.00 -3.84
C MET A 205 6.40 -3.89 -2.66
N GLY A 206 6.14 -3.04 -1.69
CA GLY A 206 6.80 -3.09 -0.39
C GLY A 206 6.52 -4.41 0.35
N ALA A 207 5.41 -5.09 0.03
CA ALA A 207 5.10 -6.44 0.51
C ALA A 207 6.16 -7.46 0.07
N GLU A 208 6.61 -7.41 -1.17
CA GLU A 208 7.64 -8.30 -1.70
C GLU A 208 9.02 -8.06 -1.06
N LEU A 209 9.28 -6.84 -0.55
CA LEU A 209 10.47 -6.57 0.28
C LEU A 209 10.36 -7.20 1.68
N GLY A 210 9.16 -7.60 2.11
CA GLY A 210 8.87 -8.00 3.48
C GLY A 210 8.80 -6.81 4.45
N ALA A 211 8.59 -5.60 3.95
CA ALA A 211 8.53 -4.38 4.76
C ALA A 211 7.27 -4.35 5.65
N THR A 212 7.39 -3.73 6.82
CA THR A 212 6.23 -3.44 7.68
C THR A 212 5.23 -2.56 6.93
N THR A 213 5.72 -1.52 6.27
CA THR A 213 5.00 -0.72 5.29
C THR A 213 5.96 0.13 4.47
N SER A 214 5.43 0.84 3.47
CA SER A 214 6.15 1.82 2.67
C SER A 214 5.31 3.09 2.57
N ILE A 215 5.91 4.27 2.71
CA ILE A 215 5.17 5.53 2.72
C ILE A 215 5.84 6.61 1.88
N PHE A 216 5.03 7.54 1.40
CA PHE A 216 5.43 8.77 0.73
C PHE A 216 4.90 9.98 1.50
N PRO A 217 5.54 11.16 1.37
CA PRO A 217 5.01 12.40 1.94
C PRO A 217 3.68 12.80 1.28
N ALA A 218 2.82 13.42 2.07
CA ALA A 218 1.60 14.04 1.57
C ALA A 218 1.91 15.46 1.09
N ASP A 219 2.43 15.56 -0.11
CA ASP A 219 2.82 16.78 -0.81
C ASP A 219 1.76 17.25 -1.83
N GLU A 220 2.12 18.18 -2.68
CA GLU A 220 1.23 18.73 -3.72
C GLU A 220 0.70 17.66 -4.71
N GLN A 221 1.42 16.56 -4.92
CA GLN A 221 0.91 15.45 -5.77
C GLN A 221 -0.27 14.75 -5.09
N VAL A 222 -0.21 14.56 -3.78
CA VAL A 222 -1.33 14.01 -2.99
C VAL A 222 -2.50 14.99 -3.01
N ARG A 223 -2.27 16.29 -2.85
CA ARG A 223 -3.33 17.29 -2.95
C ARG A 223 -4.04 17.27 -4.29
N LYS A 224 -3.29 17.25 -5.39
CA LYS A 224 -3.84 17.15 -6.76
C LYS A 224 -4.68 15.87 -6.93
N PHE A 225 -4.18 14.75 -6.43
CA PHE A 225 -4.90 13.49 -6.49
C PHE A 225 -6.22 13.58 -5.69
N MET A 226 -6.18 14.00 -4.43
CA MET A 226 -7.38 14.12 -3.59
C MET A 226 -8.40 15.10 -4.19
N LYS A 227 -7.94 16.20 -4.78
CA LYS A 227 -8.79 17.12 -5.52
C LYS A 227 -9.48 16.44 -6.71
N SER A 228 -8.76 15.62 -7.48
CA SER A 228 -9.34 14.87 -8.60
C SER A 228 -10.38 13.83 -8.14
N GLN A 229 -10.30 13.39 -6.89
CA GLN A 229 -11.26 12.50 -6.25
C GLN A 229 -12.43 13.24 -5.55
N GLY A 230 -12.45 14.57 -5.59
CA GLY A 230 -13.44 15.40 -4.90
C GLY A 230 -13.26 15.44 -3.38
N ARG A 231 -12.03 15.23 -2.89
CA ARG A 231 -11.68 15.11 -1.47
C ARG A 231 -10.54 16.07 -1.05
N GLU A 232 -10.44 17.23 -1.71
CA GLU A 232 -9.38 18.21 -1.41
C GLU A 232 -9.48 18.76 0.03
N ASP A 233 -10.65 18.81 0.60
CA ASP A 233 -10.92 19.23 1.98
C ASP A 233 -10.35 18.29 3.05
N GLU A 234 -10.12 17.03 2.72
CA GLU A 234 -9.46 16.06 3.59
C GLU A 234 -7.92 16.12 3.49
N TYR A 235 -7.39 16.86 2.53
CA TYR A 235 -5.95 16.99 2.36
C TYR A 235 -5.32 17.74 3.54
N ARG A 236 -4.21 17.18 4.03
CA ARG A 236 -3.29 17.83 4.96
C ARG A 236 -1.87 17.56 4.50
N GLU A 237 -1.08 18.60 4.41
CA GLU A 237 0.34 18.43 4.15
C GLU A 237 1.01 17.70 5.31
N LEU A 238 1.79 16.69 4.99
CA LEU A 238 2.53 15.91 5.97
C LEU A 238 3.88 15.50 5.38
N LEU A 239 4.92 16.20 5.81
CA LEU A 239 6.29 16.05 5.34
C LEU A 239 7.20 15.65 6.51
N PRO A 240 8.34 14.97 6.25
CA PRO A 240 9.39 14.84 7.26
C PRO A 240 9.98 16.22 7.59
N ASP A 241 10.58 16.35 8.77
CA ASP A 241 11.36 17.55 9.10
C ASP A 241 12.62 17.63 8.23
N GLU A 242 13.14 18.82 7.99
CA GLU A 242 14.35 19.00 7.17
C GLU A 242 15.57 18.28 7.75
N ASP A 243 15.69 18.28 9.08
CA ASP A 243 16.71 17.59 9.87
C ASP A 243 16.27 16.21 10.39
N ALA A 244 15.30 15.57 9.72
CA ALA A 244 14.78 14.26 10.11
C ALA A 244 15.87 13.20 10.14
N GLU A 245 15.90 12.44 11.23
CA GLU A 245 16.84 11.33 11.40
C GLU A 245 16.23 10.01 10.93
N TYR A 246 17.07 9.18 10.32
CA TYR A 246 16.72 7.87 9.80
C TYR A 246 17.73 6.83 10.26
N ASP A 247 17.30 5.58 10.40
CA ASP A 247 18.20 4.47 10.76
C ASP A 247 19.17 4.12 9.62
N GLU A 248 18.76 4.39 8.38
CA GLU A 248 19.54 4.14 7.17
C GLU A 248 19.05 5.02 6.02
N VAL A 249 19.91 5.32 5.07
CA VAL A 249 19.56 6.05 3.85
C VAL A 249 19.98 5.25 2.63
N VAL A 250 19.07 5.08 1.69
CA VAL A 250 19.32 4.46 0.37
C VAL A 250 19.13 5.52 -0.70
N ASP A 251 20.18 5.91 -1.38
CA ASP A 251 20.12 6.86 -2.49
C ASP A 251 19.71 6.14 -3.80
N LEU A 252 18.73 6.70 -4.51
CA LEU A 252 18.25 6.20 -5.79
C LEU A 252 17.96 7.34 -6.77
N ASP A 253 18.77 7.43 -7.80
CA ASP A 253 18.56 8.37 -8.90
C ASP A 253 17.60 7.76 -9.93
N LEU A 254 16.38 8.30 -10.02
CA LEU A 254 15.34 7.88 -10.96
C LEU A 254 15.82 8.02 -12.42
N SER A 255 16.69 8.97 -12.70
CA SER A 255 17.23 9.20 -14.04
C SER A 255 18.24 8.15 -14.48
N SER A 256 18.78 7.37 -13.55
CA SER A 256 19.71 6.26 -13.82
C SER A 256 18.99 4.94 -14.14
N LEU A 257 17.70 4.84 -13.81
CA LEU A 257 16.93 3.62 -14.02
C LEU A 257 16.75 3.31 -15.51
N GLN A 258 16.68 2.02 -15.78
CA GLN A 258 16.41 1.44 -17.10
C GLN A 258 15.30 0.38 -16.95
N PRO A 259 14.68 -0.08 -18.04
CA PRO A 259 13.69 -1.14 -17.96
C PRO A 259 14.25 -2.39 -17.28
N LEU A 260 13.55 -2.83 -16.23
CA LEU A 260 13.91 -3.98 -15.40
C LEU A 260 12.83 -5.07 -15.52
N VAL A 261 13.22 -6.30 -15.26
CA VAL A 261 12.31 -7.45 -15.21
C VAL A 261 12.68 -8.38 -14.07
N ALA A 262 11.68 -8.82 -13.31
CA ALA A 262 11.84 -9.91 -12.36
C ALA A 262 11.81 -11.24 -13.13
N CYS A 263 12.91 -11.97 -13.07
CA CYS A 263 13.03 -13.29 -13.70
C CYS A 263 12.47 -14.37 -12.75
N PRO A 264 12.05 -15.53 -13.29
CA PRO A 264 11.67 -16.67 -12.44
C PRO A 264 12.81 -17.05 -11.46
N HIS A 265 12.51 -17.48 -10.23
CA HIS A 265 11.19 -17.77 -9.64
C HIS A 265 10.91 -16.85 -8.44
N GLN A 266 11.69 -15.79 -8.28
CA GLN A 266 11.56 -14.86 -7.14
C GLN A 266 11.51 -13.41 -7.62
N PRO A 267 10.74 -12.53 -6.95
CA PRO A 267 10.58 -11.14 -7.37
C PRO A 267 11.86 -10.30 -7.24
N ASP A 268 12.84 -10.73 -6.45
CA ASP A 268 14.15 -10.08 -6.31
C ASP A 268 15.20 -10.59 -7.31
N ASN A 269 14.87 -11.59 -8.13
CA ASN A 269 15.71 -11.99 -9.27
C ASN A 269 15.56 -11.00 -10.42
N VAL A 270 15.90 -9.76 -10.14
CA VAL A 270 15.71 -8.63 -11.07
C VAL A 270 16.95 -8.43 -11.94
N LYS A 271 16.71 -8.28 -13.25
CA LYS A 271 17.73 -7.99 -14.25
C LYS A 271 17.33 -6.82 -15.15
N PRO A 272 18.29 -6.08 -15.70
CA PRO A 272 18.03 -5.22 -16.85
C PRO A 272 17.40 -6.00 -18.01
N LEU A 273 16.38 -5.43 -18.63
CA LEU A 273 15.73 -6.08 -19.77
C LEU A 273 16.72 -6.39 -20.92
N SER A 274 17.75 -5.57 -21.07
CA SER A 274 18.82 -5.78 -22.07
C SER A 274 19.68 -7.03 -21.83
N GLU A 275 19.70 -7.54 -20.60
CA GLU A 275 20.49 -8.72 -20.21
C GLU A 275 19.68 -10.02 -20.23
N VAL A 276 18.36 -9.92 -20.46
CA VAL A 276 17.48 -11.09 -20.50
C VAL A 276 17.48 -11.68 -21.90
N GLU A 277 17.58 -13.01 -21.96
CA GLU A 277 17.45 -13.73 -23.22
C GLU A 277 16.11 -13.47 -23.89
N LYS A 278 16.14 -13.25 -25.21
CA LYS A 278 14.94 -13.05 -26.01
C LYS A 278 14.21 -14.38 -26.17
N LEU A 279 13.12 -14.54 -25.44
CA LEU A 279 12.25 -15.69 -25.51
C LEU A 279 10.97 -15.36 -26.31
N PRO A 280 10.39 -16.34 -27.01
CA PRO A 280 9.07 -16.16 -27.63
C PRO A 280 8.01 -16.01 -26.54
N VAL A 281 7.19 -14.96 -26.63
CA VAL A 281 6.10 -14.69 -25.69
C VAL A 281 4.78 -15.02 -26.37
N GLN A 282 4.07 -16.03 -25.85
CA GLN A 282 2.78 -16.47 -26.37
C GLN A 282 1.60 -15.72 -25.77
N GLN A 283 1.75 -15.24 -24.52
CA GLN A 283 0.71 -14.52 -23.83
C GLN A 283 1.29 -13.40 -22.96
N VAL A 284 0.63 -12.25 -22.93
CA VAL A 284 0.96 -11.11 -22.05
C VAL A 284 -0.26 -10.79 -21.19
N PHE A 285 -0.06 -10.69 -19.90
CA PHE A 285 -1.06 -10.25 -18.94
C PHE A 285 -0.68 -8.88 -18.36
N ILE A 286 -1.62 -7.92 -18.42
CA ILE A 286 -1.48 -6.61 -17.76
C ILE A 286 -2.63 -6.49 -16.78
N GLY A 287 -2.31 -6.50 -15.48
CA GLY A 287 -3.33 -6.58 -14.45
C GLY A 287 -2.75 -6.49 -13.04
N SER A 288 -3.52 -6.94 -12.08
CA SER A 288 -3.29 -6.95 -10.64
C SER A 288 -3.41 -5.59 -9.93
N CYS A 289 -3.42 -5.63 -8.59
CA CYS A 289 -3.50 -4.42 -7.76
C CYS A 289 -2.26 -3.51 -7.89
N THR A 290 -1.14 -4.05 -8.33
CA THR A 290 0.16 -3.39 -8.31
C THR A 290 0.31 -2.34 -9.40
N ASN A 291 0.01 -2.70 -10.66
CA ASN A 291 0.39 -1.89 -11.81
C ASN A 291 -0.64 -2.00 -12.95
N ALA A 292 -1.90 -1.77 -12.66
CA ALA A 292 -2.99 -1.72 -13.62
C ALA A 292 -3.95 -0.55 -13.36
N SER A 293 -3.42 0.58 -12.92
CA SER A 293 -4.18 1.83 -12.84
C SER A 293 -4.65 2.27 -14.22
N TYR A 294 -5.63 3.17 -14.26
CA TYR A 294 -6.07 3.77 -15.52
C TYR A 294 -4.89 4.32 -16.35
N ALA A 295 -3.95 4.99 -15.69
CA ALA A 295 -2.77 5.54 -16.35
C ALA A 295 -1.86 4.45 -16.94
N ASP A 296 -1.72 3.30 -16.26
CA ASP A 296 -0.91 2.18 -16.76
C ASP A 296 -1.55 1.53 -17.98
N ILE A 297 -2.86 1.27 -17.93
CA ILE A 297 -3.61 0.70 -19.05
C ILE A 297 -3.64 1.67 -20.24
N ALA A 298 -3.80 2.97 -20.01
CA ALA A 298 -3.75 3.98 -21.05
C ALA A 298 -2.37 4.02 -21.76
N LYS A 299 -1.27 3.92 -21.01
CA LYS A 299 0.09 3.82 -21.60
C LYS A 299 0.25 2.55 -22.42
N ALA A 300 -0.27 1.41 -21.97
CA ALA A 300 -0.22 0.16 -22.73
C ALA A 300 -1.04 0.25 -24.03
N ALA A 301 -2.21 0.88 -23.99
CA ALA A 301 -3.06 1.10 -25.15
C ALA A 301 -2.41 2.05 -26.17
N ASP A 302 -1.80 3.15 -25.72
CA ASP A 302 -1.10 4.10 -26.57
C ASP A 302 0.06 3.44 -27.34
N ARG A 303 0.86 2.61 -26.68
CA ARG A 303 1.93 1.87 -27.34
C ARG A 303 1.45 0.91 -28.42
N LYS A 304 0.25 0.37 -28.31
CA LYS A 304 -0.36 -0.47 -29.33
C LYS A 304 -0.80 0.36 -30.56
N SER A 305 -1.35 1.56 -30.33
CA SER A 305 -1.83 2.44 -31.41
C SER A 305 -0.69 3.02 -32.27
N THR A 306 0.51 3.17 -31.72
CA THR A 306 1.69 3.70 -32.45
C THR A 306 2.44 2.66 -33.31
N ARG A 307 2.01 1.39 -33.30
CA ARG A 307 2.64 0.29 -34.06
C ARG A 307 1.71 -0.39 -35.11
N LEU A 308 0.54 0.14 -35.28
CA LEU A 308 -0.38 -0.17 -36.38
C LEU A 308 -0.21 0.89 -37.47
#